data_1a2399ef03d0495ba580e1243c178091
#
_entry.id   1a2399ef03d0495ba580e1243c178091
#
_cell.length_a   1.000
_cell.length_b   1.000
_cell.length_c   1.000
_cell.angle_alpha   90.00
_cell.angle_beta   90.00
_cell.angle_gamma   90.00
#
_symmetry.space_group_name_H-M   'P 1'
#
loop_
_entity.id
_entity.type
_entity.pdbx_description
1 polymer ?
#
loop_
_entity_poly.entity_id
_entity_poly.type
_entity_poly.pdbx_seq_one_letter_code
_entity_poly.pdbx_strand_id
1 'polypeptide(L)'
;MTDINMNDCKMRGWMGLALWGALAAAPAGASTDLAQKNACMSCHAVAKKLVGPSYNDVAKKYAGQKDAAASLAKSIKSGGAGKWGPVPMPSQPGLSEADALALANWVLAGAK
;
A
#
# COMPACT_ATOMS: atom_id res chain seq x y z
N MET A 1 72.27 -0.01 11.06
CA MET A 1 71.45 -1.11 10.51
C MET A 1 70.17 -1.18 11.32
N THR A 2 69.16 -0.53 10.90
CA THR A 2 67.85 -0.51 11.54
C THR A 2 66.92 -1.30 10.68
N ASP A 3 66.62 -2.50 11.15
CA ASP A 3 65.62 -3.33 10.52
C ASP A 3 64.22 -2.74 10.75
N ILE A 4 63.69 -2.11 9.73
CA ILE A 4 62.30 -1.66 9.74
C ILE A 4 61.47 -2.89 9.37
N ASN A 5 60.88 -3.50 10.37
CA ASN A 5 59.94 -4.59 10.22
C ASN A 5 58.63 -4.02 9.72
N MET A 6 58.42 -4.12 8.40
CA MET A 6 57.18 -3.71 7.73
C MET A 6 56.14 -4.84 7.74
N ASN A 7 55.78 -5.32 8.91
CA ASN A 7 54.71 -6.32 9.03
C ASN A 7 53.74 -5.95 10.14
N ASP A 8 53.08 -4.81 9.98
CA ASP A 8 51.87 -4.56 10.75
C ASP A 8 50.87 -3.75 9.92
N CYS A 9 50.55 -4.27 8.76
CA CYS A 9 49.35 -3.84 8.08
C CYS A 9 48.21 -4.74 8.53
N LYS A 10 47.80 -4.58 9.79
CA LYS A 10 46.54 -5.12 10.26
C LYS A 10 45.43 -4.34 9.53
N MET A 11 45.04 -4.88 8.39
CA MET A 11 43.74 -4.56 7.81
C MET A 11 42.65 -4.99 8.78
N ARG A 12 42.23 -4.07 9.62
CA ARG A 12 40.98 -4.22 10.32
C ARG A 12 39.90 -4.09 9.25
N GLY A 13 39.44 -5.25 8.80
CA GLY A 13 38.28 -5.34 7.97
C GLY A 13 37.08 -4.69 8.69
N TRP A 14 36.65 -3.59 8.19
CA TRP A 14 35.37 -3.04 8.53
C TRP A 14 34.33 -3.95 7.86
N MET A 15 33.86 -4.92 8.63
CA MET A 15 32.60 -5.57 8.30
C MET A 15 31.52 -4.51 8.47
N GLY A 16 31.22 -3.83 7.40
CA GLY A 16 30.00 -3.07 7.30
C GLY A 16 28.84 -4.07 7.35
N LEU A 17 28.19 -4.17 8.50
CA LEU A 17 26.86 -4.77 8.57
C LEU A 17 25.95 -3.85 7.76
N ALA A 18 25.75 -4.21 6.50
CA ALA A 18 24.65 -3.69 5.75
C ALA A 18 23.38 -4.28 6.39
N LEU A 19 22.76 -3.52 7.26
CA LEU A 19 21.39 -3.74 7.69
C LEU A 19 20.51 -3.49 6.48
N TRP A 20 20.30 -4.53 5.70
CA TRP A 20 19.22 -4.55 4.73
C TRP A 20 17.94 -4.60 5.56
N GLY A 21 17.35 -3.44 5.77
CA GLY A 21 16.01 -3.37 6.31
C GLY A 21 15.10 -4.16 5.36
N ALA A 22 14.73 -5.35 5.76
CA ALA A 22 13.67 -6.07 5.09
C ALA A 22 12.39 -5.24 5.26
N LEU A 23 12.01 -4.52 4.22
CA LEU A 23 10.64 -4.04 4.08
C LEU A 23 9.79 -5.30 4.02
N ALA A 24 9.20 -5.66 5.16
CA ALA A 24 8.21 -6.70 5.21
C ALA A 24 7.03 -6.23 4.35
N ALA A 25 6.97 -6.71 3.10
CA ALA A 25 5.77 -6.58 2.31
C ALA A 25 4.66 -7.30 3.08
N ALA A 26 3.59 -6.58 3.41
CA ALA A 26 2.40 -7.21 3.99
C ALA A 26 1.96 -8.35 3.07
N PRO A 27 1.61 -9.54 3.62
CA PRO A 27 1.13 -10.64 2.78
C PRO A 27 -0.02 -10.16 1.92
N ALA A 28 0.00 -10.50 0.62
CA ALA A 28 -1.03 -10.08 -0.35
C ALA A 28 -2.45 -10.44 0.09
N GLY A 29 -2.64 -11.50 0.89
CA GLY A 29 -3.91 -11.90 1.48
C GLY A 29 -4.45 -10.96 2.56
N ALA A 30 -3.60 -10.19 3.25
CA ALA A 30 -4.03 -9.35 4.36
C ALA A 30 -4.96 -8.22 3.92
N SER A 31 -4.75 -7.61 2.76
CA SER A 31 -5.62 -6.54 2.24
C SER A 31 -6.91 -7.08 1.64
N THR A 32 -6.90 -8.26 1.05
CA THR A 32 -8.13 -8.95 0.63
C THR A 32 -9.01 -9.27 1.84
N ASP A 33 -8.43 -9.83 2.90
CA ASP A 33 -9.13 -10.12 4.15
C ASP A 33 -9.68 -8.84 4.79
N LEU A 34 -8.92 -7.77 4.77
CA LEU A 34 -9.34 -6.47 5.28
C LEU A 34 -10.53 -5.92 4.51
N ALA A 35 -10.52 -6.04 3.18
CA ALA A 35 -11.63 -5.63 2.33
C ALA A 35 -12.89 -6.47 2.61
N GLN A 36 -12.76 -7.77 2.77
CA GLN A 36 -13.86 -8.66 3.11
C GLN A 36 -14.45 -8.35 4.49
N LYS A 37 -13.58 -8.16 5.48
CA LYS A 37 -13.98 -7.83 6.85
C LYS A 37 -14.77 -6.53 6.95
N ASN A 38 -14.46 -5.57 6.10
CA ASN A 38 -15.14 -4.28 6.05
C ASN A 38 -16.27 -4.22 5.00
N ALA A 39 -16.71 -5.36 4.49
CA ALA A 39 -17.80 -5.50 3.53
C ALA A 39 -17.60 -4.73 2.21
N CYS A 40 -16.38 -4.40 1.84
CA CYS A 40 -16.08 -3.71 0.60
C CYS A 40 -16.55 -4.49 -0.63
N MET A 41 -16.41 -5.82 -0.57
CA MET A 41 -16.79 -6.72 -1.66
C MET A 41 -18.30 -6.85 -1.86
N SER A 42 -19.11 -6.29 -0.97
CA SER A 42 -20.57 -6.22 -1.17
C SER A 42 -20.96 -5.26 -2.28
N CYS A 43 -20.15 -4.23 -2.53
CA CYS A 43 -20.41 -3.18 -3.51
C CYS A 43 -19.34 -3.08 -4.59
N HIS A 44 -18.17 -3.67 -4.38
CA HIS A 44 -17.05 -3.63 -5.31
C HIS A 44 -16.60 -5.03 -5.69
N ALA A 45 -16.10 -5.16 -6.92
CA ALA A 45 -15.38 -6.34 -7.38
C ALA A 45 -14.09 -5.89 -8.08
N VAL A 46 -13.18 -6.82 -8.31
CA VAL A 46 -11.86 -6.50 -8.90
C VAL A 46 -12.01 -5.96 -10.32
N ALA A 47 -12.75 -6.67 -11.17
CA ALA A 47 -12.82 -6.38 -12.61
C ALA A 47 -14.23 -6.02 -13.10
N LYS A 48 -15.21 -6.04 -12.24
CA LYS A 48 -16.62 -5.86 -12.61
C LYS A 48 -17.24 -4.74 -11.77
N LYS A 49 -17.99 -3.86 -12.44
CA LYS A 49 -18.84 -2.90 -11.74
C LYS A 49 -20.02 -3.64 -11.10
N LEU A 50 -20.21 -3.37 -9.81
CA LEU A 50 -21.41 -3.77 -9.06
C LEU A 50 -22.20 -2.52 -8.68
N VAL A 51 -22.47 -2.32 -7.40
CA VAL A 51 -23.03 -1.07 -6.88
C VAL A 51 -22.02 0.06 -7.04
N GLY A 52 -20.76 -0.18 -6.67
CA GLY A 52 -19.64 0.73 -6.87
C GLY A 52 -18.77 0.34 -8.07
N PRO A 53 -17.79 1.19 -8.41
CA PRO A 53 -16.85 0.89 -9.50
C PRO A 53 -16.00 -0.32 -9.21
N SER A 54 -15.51 -0.97 -10.27
CA SER A 54 -14.49 -2.01 -10.11
C SER A 54 -13.20 -1.43 -9.55
N TYR A 55 -12.44 -2.23 -8.82
CA TYR A 55 -11.12 -1.80 -8.34
C TYR A 55 -10.16 -1.45 -9.49
N ASN A 56 -10.27 -2.16 -10.61
CA ASN A 56 -9.49 -1.86 -11.81
C ASN A 56 -9.79 -0.47 -12.36
N ASP A 57 -11.04 -0.07 -12.40
CA ASP A 57 -11.44 1.28 -12.85
C ASP A 57 -10.98 2.36 -11.88
N VAL A 58 -11.04 2.09 -10.57
CA VAL A 58 -10.50 2.99 -9.55
C VAL A 58 -9.00 3.17 -9.76
N ALA A 59 -8.26 2.09 -9.92
CA ALA A 59 -6.83 2.14 -10.18
C ALA A 59 -6.50 2.95 -11.44
N LYS A 60 -7.26 2.77 -12.52
CA LYS A 60 -7.10 3.56 -13.75
C LYS A 60 -7.35 5.05 -13.53
N LYS A 61 -8.39 5.40 -12.78
CA LYS A 61 -8.74 6.80 -12.53
C LYS A 61 -7.66 7.53 -11.73
N TYR A 62 -7.02 6.84 -10.80
CA TYR A 62 -5.96 7.40 -9.96
C TYR A 62 -4.56 7.22 -10.55
N ALA A 63 -4.42 6.52 -11.68
CA ALA A 63 -3.12 6.31 -12.32
C ALA A 63 -2.44 7.63 -12.66
N GLY A 64 -1.15 7.76 -12.32
CA GLY A 64 -0.37 8.96 -12.57
C GLY A 64 -0.63 10.12 -11.61
N GLN A 65 -1.56 10.00 -10.67
CA GLN A 65 -1.77 11.01 -9.64
C GLN A 65 -0.71 10.88 -8.54
N LYS A 66 -0.10 12.00 -8.18
CA LYS A 66 1.02 12.05 -7.24
C LYS A 66 0.64 11.58 -5.84
N ASP A 67 -0.56 11.90 -5.38
CA ASP A 67 -1.08 11.56 -4.05
C ASP A 67 -2.19 10.51 -4.11
N ALA A 68 -2.13 9.62 -5.08
CA ALA A 68 -3.20 8.65 -5.35
C ALA A 68 -3.60 7.83 -4.12
N ALA A 69 -2.63 7.25 -3.42
CA ALA A 69 -2.90 6.40 -2.26
C ALA A 69 -3.52 7.20 -1.10
N ALA A 70 -3.00 8.36 -0.77
CA ALA A 70 -3.52 9.21 0.29
C ALA A 70 -4.92 9.74 -0.04
N SER A 71 -5.13 10.17 -1.28
CA SER A 71 -6.42 10.65 -1.77
C SER A 71 -7.48 9.55 -1.75
N LEU A 72 -7.12 8.37 -2.21
CA LEU A 72 -8.01 7.21 -2.20
C LEU A 72 -8.33 6.73 -0.78
N ALA A 73 -7.35 6.70 0.10
CA ALA A 73 -7.54 6.35 1.52
C ALA A 73 -8.54 7.31 2.19
N LYS A 74 -8.42 8.60 1.93
CA LYS A 74 -9.37 9.60 2.41
C LYS A 74 -10.78 9.33 1.89
N SER A 75 -10.93 9.03 0.61
CA SER A 75 -12.23 8.69 0.01
C SER A 75 -12.83 7.42 0.62
N ILE A 76 -12.04 6.42 0.91
CA ILE A 76 -12.49 5.19 1.57
C ILE A 76 -13.04 5.49 2.96
N LYS A 77 -12.36 6.28 3.76
CA LYS A 77 -12.84 6.63 5.10
C LYS A 77 -14.07 7.53 5.10
N SER A 78 -14.05 8.54 4.25
CA SER A 78 -15.09 9.58 4.22
C SER A 78 -16.32 9.16 3.43
N GLY A 79 -16.19 8.19 2.53
CA GLY A 79 -17.22 7.89 1.56
C GLY A 79 -17.43 9.06 0.60
N GLY A 80 -18.58 9.09 -0.02
CA GLY A 80 -18.94 10.18 -0.92
C GLY A 80 -19.87 9.75 -2.06
N ALA A 81 -20.29 10.73 -2.85
CA ALA A 81 -21.13 10.52 -4.03
C ALA A 81 -20.70 11.44 -5.17
N GLY A 82 -21.12 11.13 -6.38
CA GLY A 82 -20.93 11.97 -7.56
C GLY A 82 -19.66 11.68 -8.36
N LYS A 83 -18.60 11.22 -7.76
CA LYS A 83 -17.36 10.87 -8.47
C LYS A 83 -17.52 9.68 -9.41
N TRP A 84 -18.33 8.71 -9.01
CA TRP A 84 -18.60 7.46 -9.72
C TRP A 84 -20.07 7.24 -10.05
N GLY A 85 -20.87 8.30 -9.95
CA GLY A 85 -22.29 8.27 -10.20
C GLY A 85 -23.12 8.67 -8.97
N PRO A 86 -24.45 8.49 -9.02
CA PRO A 86 -25.35 9.02 -7.99
C PRO A 86 -25.41 8.17 -6.72
N VAL A 87 -24.98 6.91 -6.78
CA VAL A 87 -25.01 6.01 -5.62
C VAL A 87 -23.88 6.37 -4.65
N PRO A 88 -24.21 6.76 -3.40
CA PRO A 88 -23.20 7.12 -2.44
C PRO A 88 -22.46 5.90 -1.89
N MET A 89 -21.16 6.04 -1.70
CA MET A 89 -20.38 5.12 -0.89
C MET A 89 -20.49 5.55 0.57
N PRO A 90 -20.88 4.66 1.49
CA PRO A 90 -20.93 4.99 2.91
C PRO A 90 -19.55 5.32 3.46
N SER A 91 -19.50 6.20 4.45
CA SER A 91 -18.28 6.43 5.21
C SER A 91 -17.89 5.21 6.04
N GLN A 92 -16.60 5.06 6.32
CA GLN A 92 -16.04 3.97 7.13
C GLN A 92 -15.31 4.55 8.36
N PRO A 93 -16.03 5.12 9.33
CA PRO A 93 -15.40 5.83 10.46
C PRO A 93 -14.62 4.89 11.39
N GLY A 94 -14.98 3.61 11.43
CA GLY A 94 -14.28 2.60 12.23
C GLY A 94 -12.99 2.09 11.61
N LEU A 95 -12.71 2.44 10.37
CA LEU A 95 -11.48 2.04 9.68
C LEU A 95 -10.33 2.97 10.07
N SER A 96 -9.22 2.40 10.53
CA SER A 96 -8.04 3.20 10.86
C SER A 96 -7.44 3.85 9.59
N GLU A 97 -6.68 4.92 9.76
CA GLU A 97 -5.97 5.54 8.64
C GLU A 97 -4.95 4.59 7.99
N ALA A 98 -4.28 3.79 8.81
CA ALA A 98 -3.34 2.78 8.34
C ALA A 98 -4.05 1.72 7.49
N ASP A 99 -5.21 1.25 7.92
CA ASP A 99 -5.99 0.26 7.17
C ASP A 99 -6.57 0.85 5.89
N ALA A 100 -7.05 2.09 5.93
CA ALA A 100 -7.52 2.79 4.74
C ALA A 100 -6.41 2.96 3.71
N LEU A 101 -5.19 3.30 4.15
CA LEU A 101 -4.03 3.41 3.27
C LEU A 101 -3.60 2.05 2.70
N ALA A 102 -3.66 0.99 3.51
CA ALA A 102 -3.37 -0.37 3.06
C ALA A 102 -4.37 -0.82 1.97
N LEU A 103 -5.64 -0.55 2.16
CA LEU A 103 -6.67 -0.81 1.16
C LEU A 103 -6.48 0.01 -0.11
N ALA A 104 -6.15 1.29 0.03
CA ALA A 104 -5.87 2.16 -1.11
C ALA A 104 -4.70 1.66 -1.94
N ASN A 105 -3.60 1.31 -1.32
CA ASN A 105 -2.44 0.73 -1.99
C ASN A 105 -2.76 -0.61 -2.66
N TRP A 106 -3.53 -1.45 -2.00
CA TRP A 106 -3.98 -2.72 -2.55
C TRP A 106 -4.84 -2.54 -3.81
N VAL A 107 -5.81 -1.62 -3.79
CA VAL A 107 -6.63 -1.28 -4.96
C VAL A 107 -5.77 -0.75 -6.11
N LEU A 108 -4.85 0.17 -5.82
CA LEU A 108 -3.96 0.77 -6.82
C LEU A 108 -2.98 -0.26 -7.44
N ALA A 109 -2.65 -1.31 -6.70
CA ALA A 109 -1.83 -2.40 -7.19
C ALA A 109 -2.60 -3.48 -7.98
N GLY A 110 -3.90 -3.32 -8.16
CA GLY A 110 -4.75 -4.23 -8.91
C GLY A 110 -5.60 -5.18 -8.07
N ALA A 111 -5.65 -4.99 -6.77
CA ALA A 111 -6.49 -5.77 -5.84
C ALA A 111 -6.21 -7.29 -5.90
N LYS A 112 -4.95 -7.64 -5.89
CA LYS A 112 -4.47 -9.04 -5.97
C LYS A 112 -3.96 -9.53 -4.63
#